data_814e78b5162c921db66089fceca4af98
#
_entry.id   814e78b5162c921db66089fceca4af98
#
_cell.length_a   1.000
_cell.length_b   1.000
_cell.length_c   1.000
_cell.angle_alpha   90.00
_cell.angle_beta   90.00
_cell.angle_gamma   90.00
#
_symmetry.space_group_name_H-M   'P 1'
#
loop_
_entity.id
_entity.type
_entity.pdbx_description
1 polymer ?
#
loop_
_entity_poly.entity_id
_entity_poly.type
_entity_poly.pdbx_seq_one_letter_code
_entity_poly.pdbx_strand_id
1 'polypeptide(L)'
;MVVSADQEHSMLHRKPRILVVGSFVMDVIATTEQIPGAGQTVYGKSFHMAPGGKGANQALQCARLGAEVTMVGCVGDDLFGQQLLEPLREAGMDVSHVVVRKGIHSGVGHVVLEVTEHSAQNRIVVIPGANRTLTVEEVAWIQQAVSGFDMVLLQLEVPIEVNRAVARWAREAGVPVILNPAPATELDDELLSLVSYLIPNEQEAVSYTHLTLPTT
;
A
#
# COMPACT_ATOMS: atom_id res chain seq x y z
N MET A 1 -2.87 -34.09 -5.53
CA MET A 1 -1.56 -34.34 -4.89
C MET A 1 -1.83 -34.36 -3.40
N VAL A 2 -1.63 -35.48 -2.71
CA VAL A 2 -1.88 -35.61 -1.25
C VAL A 2 -0.61 -35.10 -0.57
N VAL A 3 -0.73 -34.01 0.17
CA VAL A 3 0.36 -33.45 1.01
C VAL A 3 0.56 -34.43 2.17
N SER A 4 1.80 -34.82 2.49
CA SER A 4 2.07 -35.72 3.62
C SER A 4 1.84 -34.96 4.96
N ALA A 5 1.47 -35.71 6.01
CA ALA A 5 1.26 -35.14 7.36
C ALA A 5 2.48 -34.37 7.88
N ASP A 6 3.69 -34.75 7.52
CA ASP A 6 4.92 -34.04 7.87
C ASP A 6 5.08 -32.72 7.11
N GLN A 7 4.58 -32.65 5.87
CA GLN A 7 4.54 -31.40 5.11
C GLN A 7 3.47 -30.45 5.64
N GLU A 8 2.30 -30.95 6.02
CA GLU A 8 1.27 -30.15 6.70
C GLU A 8 1.77 -29.63 8.06
N HIS A 9 2.46 -30.45 8.86
CA HIS A 9 3.00 -30.04 10.15
C HIS A 9 4.12 -28.99 10.00
N SER A 10 4.98 -29.12 8.99
CA SER A 10 6.02 -28.12 8.64
C SER A 10 5.42 -26.80 8.16
N MET A 11 4.30 -26.82 7.42
CA MET A 11 3.59 -25.62 6.96
C MET A 11 2.91 -24.87 8.12
N LEU A 12 2.43 -25.59 9.15
CA LEU A 12 1.77 -24.99 10.32
C LEU A 12 2.74 -24.23 11.26
N HIS A 13 4.07 -24.38 11.11
CA HIS A 13 5.07 -23.73 11.97
C HIS A 13 5.94 -22.69 11.25
N ARG A 14 5.81 -22.55 9.91
CA ARG A 14 6.55 -21.55 9.15
C ARG A 14 5.79 -20.23 9.16
N LYS A 15 6.52 -19.13 9.42
CA LYS A 15 5.94 -17.78 9.25
C LYS A 15 5.53 -17.58 7.79
N PRO A 16 4.34 -17.01 7.51
CA PRO A 16 3.96 -16.68 6.15
C PRO A 16 4.88 -15.60 5.60
N ARG A 17 5.28 -15.75 4.34
CA ARG A 17 6.13 -14.81 3.61
C ARG A 17 5.25 -13.96 2.71
N ILE A 18 5.19 -12.67 2.99
CA ILE A 18 4.29 -11.73 2.31
C ILE A 18 5.12 -10.74 1.50
N LEU A 19 4.81 -10.62 0.22
CA LEU A 19 5.33 -9.55 -0.63
C LEU A 19 4.30 -8.41 -0.68
N VAL A 20 4.72 -7.19 -0.33
CA VAL A 20 3.89 -6.00 -0.47
C VAL A 20 4.54 -5.08 -1.50
N VAL A 21 3.83 -4.76 -2.57
CA VAL A 21 4.24 -3.74 -3.55
C VAL A 21 3.29 -2.57 -3.43
N GLY A 22 3.80 -1.41 -2.99
CA GLY A 22 2.90 -0.32 -2.67
C GLY A 22 3.58 0.97 -2.21
N SER A 23 2.78 1.85 -1.68
CA SER A 23 3.11 3.24 -1.40
C SER A 23 3.69 3.49 -0.02
N PHE A 24 4.39 4.63 0.04
CA PHE A 24 4.85 5.31 1.24
C PHE A 24 4.33 6.74 1.23
N VAL A 25 3.66 7.18 2.28
CA VAL A 25 3.11 8.54 2.39
C VAL A 25 3.36 9.07 3.79
N MET A 26 3.98 10.24 3.91
CA MET A 26 4.07 10.94 5.19
C MET A 26 2.80 11.76 5.38
N ASP A 27 1.98 11.39 6.36
CA ASP A 27 0.80 12.16 6.73
C ASP A 27 1.20 13.34 7.61
N VAL A 28 0.95 14.54 7.10
CA VAL A 28 1.17 15.83 7.80
C VAL A 28 -0.18 16.33 8.26
N ILE A 29 -0.45 16.22 9.55
CA ILE A 29 -1.79 16.38 10.12
C ILE A 29 -1.86 17.63 10.97
N ALA A 30 -2.71 18.60 10.58
CA ALA A 30 -3.06 19.77 11.36
C ALA A 30 -4.49 19.63 11.91
N THR A 31 -4.66 19.75 13.22
CA THR A 31 -5.98 19.70 13.87
C THR A 31 -6.47 21.13 14.13
N THR A 32 -7.74 21.42 13.82
CA THR A 32 -8.39 22.71 14.01
C THR A 32 -9.83 22.53 14.47
N GLU A 33 -10.45 23.58 14.99
CA GLU A 33 -11.90 23.63 15.27
C GLU A 33 -12.73 23.94 14.03
N GLN A 34 -12.11 24.59 13.03
CA GLN A 34 -12.79 25.01 11.81
C GLN A 34 -11.85 24.88 10.62
N ILE A 35 -12.31 24.23 9.57
CA ILE A 35 -11.60 24.19 8.30
C ILE A 35 -11.66 25.58 7.63
N PRO A 36 -10.51 26.17 7.19
CA PRO A 36 -10.51 27.48 6.57
C PRO A 36 -11.24 27.47 5.22
N GLY A 37 -12.06 28.48 4.99
CA GLY A 37 -12.61 28.77 3.68
C GLY A 37 -11.59 29.42 2.74
N ALA A 38 -11.96 29.67 1.49
CA ALA A 38 -11.08 30.33 0.52
C ALA A 38 -10.63 31.72 1.04
N GLY A 39 -9.32 31.96 1.06
CA GLY A 39 -8.72 33.21 1.56
C GLY A 39 -8.74 33.40 3.07
N GLN A 40 -9.22 32.41 3.84
CA GLN A 40 -9.28 32.48 5.30
C GLN A 40 -8.04 31.85 5.93
N THR A 41 -7.58 32.47 7.04
CA THR A 41 -6.54 31.87 7.92
C THR A 41 -7.18 31.50 9.26
N VAL A 42 -6.93 30.31 9.74
CA VAL A 42 -7.37 29.83 11.05
C VAL A 42 -6.19 29.34 11.87
N TYR A 43 -6.29 29.39 13.19
CA TYR A 43 -5.30 28.82 14.07
C TYR A 43 -5.59 27.33 14.29
N GLY A 44 -4.55 26.48 14.10
CA GLY A 44 -4.60 25.07 14.46
C GLY A 44 -4.43 24.86 15.96
N LYS A 45 -4.89 23.71 16.46
CA LYS A 45 -4.74 23.28 17.85
C LYS A 45 -3.50 22.40 18.04
N SER A 46 -3.20 21.57 17.08
CA SER A 46 -2.06 20.64 17.13
C SER A 46 -1.55 20.33 15.73
N PHE A 47 -0.32 19.82 15.70
CA PHE A 47 0.33 19.36 14.50
C PHE A 47 1.10 18.08 14.82
N HIS A 48 1.02 17.08 13.95
CA HIS A 48 1.88 15.91 14.02
C HIS A 48 2.11 15.31 12.62
N MET A 49 3.16 14.51 12.51
CA MET A 49 3.47 13.73 11.32
C MET A 49 3.37 12.24 11.66
N ALA A 50 2.84 11.46 10.74
CA ALA A 50 2.73 10.01 10.90
C ALA A 50 3.20 9.30 9.62
N PRO A 51 4.18 8.38 9.73
CA PRO A 51 4.50 7.48 8.62
C PRO A 51 3.27 6.64 8.25
N GLY A 52 2.97 6.60 6.96
CA GLY A 52 1.81 5.92 6.41
C GLY A 52 2.02 5.54 4.94
N GLY A 53 0.94 5.54 4.18
CA GLY A 53 0.83 4.95 2.85
C GLY A 53 0.17 3.58 2.92
N LYS A 54 -0.73 3.30 1.97
CA LYS A 54 -1.52 2.05 2.01
C LYS A 54 -0.62 0.80 1.99
N GLY A 55 0.43 0.83 1.16
CA GLY A 55 1.42 -0.25 1.09
C GLY A 55 2.16 -0.44 2.42
N ALA A 56 2.77 0.61 2.95
CA ALA A 56 3.53 0.56 4.19
C ALA A 56 2.66 0.14 5.38
N ASN A 57 1.42 0.63 5.46
CA ASN A 57 0.49 0.27 6.54
C ASN A 57 0.09 -1.21 6.49
N GLN A 58 -0.18 -1.78 5.31
CA GLN A 58 -0.47 -3.20 5.15
C GLN A 58 0.76 -4.05 5.49
N ALA A 59 1.95 -3.66 5.01
CA ALA A 59 3.20 -4.35 5.30
C ALA A 59 3.48 -4.39 6.81
N LEU A 60 3.37 -3.24 7.48
CA LEU A 60 3.57 -3.14 8.92
C LEU A 60 2.57 -4.00 9.70
N GLN A 61 1.30 -4.03 9.28
CA GLN A 61 0.29 -4.86 9.93
C GLN A 61 0.58 -6.36 9.74
N CYS A 62 1.00 -6.79 8.56
CA CYS A 62 1.42 -8.18 8.32
C CYS A 62 2.59 -8.59 9.21
N ALA A 63 3.61 -7.73 9.35
CA ALA A 63 4.75 -7.99 10.22
C ALA A 63 4.33 -8.08 11.70
N ARG A 64 3.44 -7.20 12.17
CA ARG A 64 2.88 -7.25 13.54
C ARG A 64 2.07 -8.53 13.81
N LEU A 65 1.47 -9.11 12.77
CA LEU A 65 0.78 -10.40 12.85
C LEU A 65 1.72 -11.61 12.76
N GLY A 66 3.03 -11.36 12.65
CA GLY A 66 4.06 -12.41 12.69
C GLY A 66 4.54 -12.89 11.33
N ALA A 67 4.13 -12.27 10.22
CA ALA A 67 4.63 -12.61 8.89
C ALA A 67 6.08 -12.13 8.66
N GLU A 68 6.79 -12.81 7.78
CA GLU A 68 8.01 -12.31 7.15
C GLU A 68 7.60 -11.45 5.95
N VAL A 69 7.90 -10.16 5.99
CA VAL A 69 7.43 -9.20 4.99
C VAL A 69 8.59 -8.62 4.21
N THR A 70 8.47 -8.66 2.88
CA THR A 70 9.30 -7.88 1.94
C THR A 70 8.45 -6.74 1.40
N MET A 71 8.91 -5.51 1.63
CA MET A 71 8.24 -4.31 1.13
C MET A 71 8.97 -3.75 -0.09
N VAL A 72 8.23 -3.49 -1.15
CA VAL A 72 8.69 -2.90 -2.41
C VAL A 72 7.91 -1.63 -2.68
N GLY A 73 8.61 -0.58 -3.05
CA GLY A 73 8.02 0.71 -3.34
C GLY A 73 9.08 1.76 -3.61
N CYS A 74 8.70 3.02 -3.57
CA CYS A 74 9.61 4.12 -3.85
C CYS A 74 9.43 5.26 -2.87
N VAL A 75 10.54 5.78 -2.32
CA VAL A 75 10.59 6.98 -1.49
C VAL A 75 11.51 8.02 -2.11
N GLY A 76 11.40 9.27 -1.70
CA GLY A 76 12.34 10.32 -2.08
C GLY A 76 13.65 10.27 -1.31
N ASP A 77 14.68 10.93 -1.85
CA ASP A 77 15.95 11.19 -1.15
C ASP A 77 15.80 12.43 -0.24
N ASP A 78 14.85 12.35 0.69
CA ASP A 78 14.48 13.41 1.61
C ASP A 78 14.32 12.88 3.05
N LEU A 79 14.09 13.79 4.00
CA LEU A 79 13.88 13.45 5.40
C LEU A 79 12.67 12.52 5.59
N PHE A 80 11.60 12.72 4.81
CA PHE A 80 10.42 11.86 4.90
C PHE A 80 10.72 10.44 4.42
N GLY A 81 11.53 10.26 3.36
CA GLY A 81 11.95 8.94 2.90
C GLY A 81 12.64 8.13 3.99
N GLN A 82 13.51 8.77 4.77
CA GLN A 82 14.21 8.12 5.89
C GLN A 82 13.20 7.72 6.99
N GLN A 83 12.33 8.66 7.40
CA GLN A 83 11.34 8.45 8.45
C GLN A 83 10.27 7.41 8.08
N LEU A 84 9.93 7.31 6.79
CA LEU A 84 8.97 6.31 6.29
C LEU A 84 9.50 4.88 6.36
N LEU A 85 10.81 4.70 6.19
CA LEU A 85 11.44 3.37 6.22
C LEU A 85 11.78 2.89 7.64
N GLU A 86 11.93 3.81 8.59
CA GLU A 86 12.36 3.49 9.95
C GLU A 86 11.42 2.50 10.67
N PRO A 87 10.09 2.72 10.74
CA PRO A 87 9.18 1.79 11.41
C PRO A 87 9.16 0.39 10.79
N LEU A 88 9.40 0.29 9.46
CA LEU A 88 9.44 -0.99 8.76
C LEU A 88 10.72 -1.77 9.12
N ARG A 89 11.85 -1.06 9.20
CA ARG A 89 13.13 -1.65 9.64
C ARG A 89 13.06 -2.12 11.10
N GLU A 90 12.48 -1.30 11.98
CA GLU A 90 12.28 -1.65 13.40
C GLU A 90 11.38 -2.87 13.56
N ALA A 91 10.39 -3.05 12.69
CA ALA A 91 9.53 -4.23 12.64
C ALA A 91 10.22 -5.47 12.01
N GLY A 92 11.50 -5.37 11.62
CA GLY A 92 12.28 -6.47 11.06
C GLY A 92 11.90 -6.86 9.62
N MET A 93 11.27 -5.95 8.89
CA MET A 93 10.89 -6.20 7.49
C MET A 93 12.08 -6.01 6.54
N ASP A 94 12.06 -6.74 5.44
CA ASP A 94 12.98 -6.52 4.34
C ASP A 94 12.52 -5.31 3.50
N VAL A 95 13.30 -4.25 3.56
CA VAL A 95 13.11 -3.01 2.77
C VAL A 95 14.24 -2.79 1.77
N SER A 96 15.07 -3.80 1.49
CA SER A 96 16.22 -3.70 0.59
C SER A 96 15.83 -3.41 -0.86
N HIS A 97 14.58 -3.69 -1.21
CA HIS A 97 13.99 -3.47 -2.53
C HIS A 97 13.19 -2.16 -2.64
N VAL A 98 13.27 -1.28 -1.63
CA VAL A 98 12.68 0.06 -1.73
C VAL A 98 13.63 0.97 -2.48
N VAL A 99 13.12 1.57 -3.57
CA VAL A 99 13.89 2.51 -4.41
C VAL A 99 13.93 3.87 -3.74
N VAL A 100 15.12 4.48 -3.67
CA VAL A 100 15.30 5.87 -3.21
C VAL A 100 15.51 6.77 -4.42
N ARG A 101 14.56 7.66 -4.67
CA ARG A 101 14.52 8.52 -5.85
C ARG A 101 15.15 9.88 -5.58
N LYS A 102 16.27 10.18 -6.26
CA LYS A 102 16.94 11.50 -6.15
C LYS A 102 16.12 12.59 -6.83
N GLY A 103 16.02 13.74 -6.17
CA GLY A 103 15.40 14.94 -6.72
C GLY A 103 13.86 14.90 -6.82
N ILE A 104 13.22 13.86 -6.24
CA ILE A 104 11.77 13.74 -6.16
C ILE A 104 11.40 13.54 -4.70
N HIS A 105 10.36 14.23 -4.23
CA HIS A 105 9.88 14.10 -2.84
C HIS A 105 9.26 12.72 -2.58
N SER A 106 9.33 12.28 -1.35
CA SER A 106 8.47 11.19 -0.85
C SER A 106 6.99 11.57 -0.97
N GLY A 107 6.10 10.58 -0.93
CA GLY A 107 4.67 10.83 -0.88
C GLY A 107 4.28 11.60 0.38
N VAL A 108 3.33 12.55 0.26
CA VAL A 108 2.81 13.36 1.36
C VAL A 108 1.29 13.38 1.35
N GLY A 109 0.68 13.10 2.49
CA GLY A 109 -0.73 13.33 2.78
C GLY A 109 -0.88 14.60 3.62
N HIS A 110 -1.42 15.67 3.05
CA HIS A 110 -1.71 16.89 3.79
C HIS A 110 -3.13 16.80 4.35
N VAL A 111 -3.24 16.62 5.67
CA VAL A 111 -4.51 16.35 6.36
C VAL A 111 -4.87 17.55 7.22
N VAL A 112 -6.04 18.12 6.97
CA VAL A 112 -6.68 19.07 7.89
C VAL A 112 -7.82 18.35 8.59
N LEU A 113 -7.70 18.18 9.90
CA LEU A 113 -8.68 17.50 10.74
C LEU A 113 -9.45 18.55 11.54
N GLU A 114 -10.72 18.70 11.21
CA GLU A 114 -11.66 19.50 12.00
C GLU A 114 -12.22 18.65 13.14
N VAL A 115 -12.01 19.08 14.37
CA VAL A 115 -12.52 18.40 15.56
C VAL A 115 -13.34 19.37 16.38
N THR A 116 -14.64 19.08 16.47
CA THR A 116 -15.60 19.80 17.31
C THR A 116 -16.13 18.86 18.40
N GLU A 117 -16.93 19.36 19.33
CA GLU A 117 -17.58 18.55 20.36
C GLU A 117 -18.54 17.49 19.79
N HIS A 118 -19.01 17.67 18.54
CA HIS A 118 -20.08 16.86 17.95
C HIS A 118 -19.66 16.12 16.68
N SER A 119 -18.51 16.45 16.09
CA SER A 119 -18.07 15.85 14.81
C SER A 119 -16.56 15.88 14.65
N ALA A 120 -16.07 14.93 13.85
CA ALA A 120 -14.71 14.94 13.30
C ALA A 120 -14.82 14.81 11.77
N GLN A 121 -14.23 15.74 11.04
CA GLN A 121 -14.17 15.72 9.57
C GLN A 121 -12.74 15.95 9.12
N ASN A 122 -12.35 15.33 8.03
CA ASN A 122 -11.05 15.55 7.42
C ASN A 122 -11.15 16.07 5.99
N ARG A 123 -10.14 16.81 5.59
CA ARG A 123 -9.83 17.11 4.19
C ARG A 123 -8.40 16.73 3.92
N ILE A 124 -8.20 15.96 2.87
CA ILE A 124 -6.90 15.36 2.55
C ILE A 124 -6.52 15.75 1.12
N VAL A 125 -5.28 16.22 0.98
CA VAL A 125 -4.62 16.38 -0.32
C VAL A 125 -3.45 15.42 -0.34
N VAL A 126 -3.45 14.48 -1.27
CA VAL A 126 -2.35 13.52 -1.44
C VAL A 126 -1.45 13.97 -2.58
N ILE A 127 -0.17 14.07 -2.30
CA ILE A 127 0.89 14.27 -3.28
C ILE A 127 1.64 12.94 -3.38
N PRO A 128 1.49 12.17 -4.49
CA PRO A 128 2.07 10.83 -4.60
C PRO A 128 3.60 10.82 -4.56
N GLY A 129 4.25 11.87 -5.06
CA GLY A 129 5.70 11.97 -5.08
C GLY A 129 6.37 10.77 -5.74
N ALA A 130 7.42 10.27 -5.11
CA ALA A 130 8.23 9.16 -5.60
C ALA A 130 7.42 7.87 -5.89
N ASN A 131 6.28 7.65 -5.21
CA ASN A 131 5.45 6.46 -5.44
C ASN A 131 5.06 6.28 -6.91
N ARG A 132 4.84 7.38 -7.65
CA ARG A 132 4.44 7.34 -9.06
C ARG A 132 5.59 7.13 -10.03
N THR A 133 6.83 7.03 -9.53
CA THR A 133 8.02 6.85 -10.36
C THR A 133 8.56 5.42 -10.35
N LEU A 134 7.96 4.53 -9.59
CA LEU A 134 8.33 3.11 -9.58
C LEU A 134 8.05 2.51 -10.97
N THR A 135 9.01 1.75 -11.50
CA THR A 135 8.90 1.15 -12.84
C THR A 135 8.84 -0.37 -12.79
N VAL A 136 8.38 -0.96 -13.88
CA VAL A 136 8.31 -2.43 -14.02
C VAL A 136 9.70 -3.05 -13.99
N GLU A 137 10.70 -2.38 -14.58
CA GLU A 137 12.09 -2.84 -14.61
C GLU A 137 12.70 -2.93 -13.21
N GLU A 138 12.38 -1.97 -12.33
CA GLU A 138 12.89 -1.93 -10.96
C GLU A 138 12.33 -3.05 -10.10
N VAL A 139 11.16 -3.57 -10.44
CA VAL A 139 10.50 -4.69 -9.74
C VAL A 139 10.62 -6.03 -10.49
N ALA A 140 11.33 -6.08 -11.62
CA ALA A 140 11.41 -7.28 -12.49
C ALA A 140 12.00 -8.52 -11.79
N TRP A 141 12.83 -8.33 -10.75
CA TRP A 141 13.35 -9.43 -9.93
C TRP A 141 12.23 -10.29 -9.29
N ILE A 142 11.04 -9.69 -9.06
CA ILE A 142 9.86 -10.37 -8.50
C ILE A 142 9.45 -11.55 -9.38
N GLN A 143 9.59 -11.45 -10.70
CA GLN A 143 9.22 -12.52 -11.64
C GLN A 143 9.90 -13.85 -11.29
N GLN A 144 11.15 -13.81 -10.84
CA GLN A 144 11.91 -15.02 -10.48
C GLN A 144 11.71 -15.42 -9.01
N ALA A 145 11.40 -14.45 -8.14
CA ALA A 145 11.35 -14.63 -6.70
C ALA A 145 9.94 -14.88 -6.14
N VAL A 146 8.89 -14.52 -6.88
CA VAL A 146 7.51 -14.50 -6.36
C VAL A 146 7.01 -15.83 -5.87
N SER A 147 7.44 -16.95 -6.47
CA SER A 147 7.10 -18.31 -6.02
C SER A 147 7.58 -18.63 -4.59
N GLY A 148 8.50 -17.82 -4.04
CA GLY A 148 8.96 -17.92 -2.67
C GLY A 148 8.06 -17.26 -1.64
N PHE A 149 7.01 -16.56 -2.06
CA PHE A 149 6.04 -15.90 -1.19
C PHE A 149 4.73 -16.68 -1.12
N ASP A 150 4.02 -16.52 -0.02
CA ASP A 150 2.70 -17.15 0.20
C ASP A 150 1.55 -16.26 -0.32
N MET A 151 1.81 -14.96 -0.45
CA MET A 151 0.81 -13.98 -0.89
C MET A 151 1.46 -12.67 -1.35
N VAL A 152 0.81 -11.99 -2.28
CA VAL A 152 1.16 -10.66 -2.75
C VAL A 152 0.04 -9.68 -2.39
N LEU A 153 0.40 -8.50 -1.82
CA LEU A 153 -0.53 -7.42 -1.51
C LEU A 153 -0.24 -6.21 -2.39
N LEU A 154 -1.29 -5.67 -3.00
CA LEU A 154 -1.25 -4.53 -3.91
C LEU A 154 -2.29 -3.47 -3.51
N GLN A 155 -2.03 -2.21 -3.89
CA GLN A 155 -2.93 -1.06 -3.77
C GLN A 155 -2.75 -0.15 -5.00
N LEU A 156 -3.57 0.91 -5.14
CA LEU A 156 -3.58 1.74 -6.34
C LEU A 156 -2.81 3.08 -6.18
N GLU A 157 -1.85 3.13 -5.27
CA GLU A 157 -1.03 4.33 -5.03
C GLU A 157 0.33 4.31 -5.75
N VAL A 158 0.64 3.21 -6.45
CA VAL A 158 1.80 3.08 -7.36
C VAL A 158 1.32 2.98 -8.81
N PRO A 159 2.20 3.06 -9.83
CA PRO A 159 1.79 2.92 -11.22
C PRO A 159 1.05 1.60 -11.49
N ILE A 160 -0.06 1.68 -12.22
CA ILE A 160 -0.93 0.53 -12.48
C ILE A 160 -0.24 -0.57 -13.28
N GLU A 161 0.70 -0.19 -14.17
CA GLU A 161 1.53 -1.12 -14.93
C GLU A 161 2.43 -1.98 -14.05
N VAL A 162 2.91 -1.44 -12.92
CA VAL A 162 3.67 -2.21 -11.91
C VAL A 162 2.74 -3.23 -11.24
N ASN A 163 1.56 -2.81 -10.80
CA ASN A 163 0.57 -3.71 -10.20
C ASN A 163 0.19 -4.85 -11.16
N ARG A 164 -0.03 -4.51 -12.45
CA ARG A 164 -0.39 -5.49 -13.47
C ARG A 164 0.74 -6.49 -13.72
N ALA A 165 1.98 -6.03 -13.83
CA ALA A 165 3.13 -6.90 -14.01
C ALA A 165 3.32 -7.86 -12.83
N VAL A 166 3.29 -7.34 -11.61
CA VAL A 166 3.45 -8.14 -10.39
C VAL A 166 2.31 -9.15 -10.22
N ALA A 167 1.06 -8.74 -10.46
CA ALA A 167 -0.10 -9.62 -10.39
C ALA A 167 -0.01 -10.77 -11.41
N ARG A 168 0.47 -10.48 -12.63
CA ARG A 168 0.69 -11.49 -13.67
C ARG A 168 1.75 -12.51 -13.25
N TRP A 169 2.91 -12.06 -12.77
CA TRP A 169 3.96 -12.96 -12.28
C TRP A 169 3.51 -13.82 -11.10
N ALA A 170 2.77 -13.23 -10.17
CA ALA A 170 2.20 -13.98 -9.05
C ALA A 170 1.20 -15.04 -9.54
N ARG A 171 0.31 -14.70 -10.47
CA ARG A 171 -0.66 -15.62 -11.08
C ARG A 171 0.03 -16.78 -11.80
N GLU A 172 1.06 -16.51 -12.60
CA GLU A 172 1.86 -17.51 -13.30
C GLU A 172 2.56 -18.47 -12.33
N ALA A 173 3.00 -17.98 -11.17
CA ALA A 173 3.62 -18.75 -10.11
C ALA A 173 2.63 -19.46 -9.17
N GLY A 174 1.32 -19.24 -9.34
CA GLY A 174 0.28 -19.78 -8.46
C GLY A 174 0.21 -19.13 -7.08
N VAL A 175 0.76 -17.92 -6.93
CA VAL A 175 0.75 -17.14 -5.68
C VAL A 175 -0.49 -16.24 -5.65
N PRO A 176 -1.34 -16.31 -4.61
CA PRO A 176 -2.53 -15.48 -4.52
C PRO A 176 -2.19 -13.98 -4.37
N VAL A 177 -3.02 -13.16 -5.02
CA VAL A 177 -2.91 -11.70 -5.01
C VAL A 177 -4.11 -11.11 -4.29
N ILE A 178 -3.85 -10.25 -3.30
CA ILE A 178 -4.85 -9.37 -2.69
C ILE A 178 -4.67 -7.98 -3.28
N LEU A 179 -5.75 -7.39 -3.80
CA LEU A 179 -5.81 -5.99 -4.18
C LEU A 179 -6.75 -5.23 -3.26
N ASN A 180 -6.22 -4.22 -2.57
CA ASN A 180 -7.03 -3.14 -2.00
C ASN A 180 -7.19 -2.06 -3.08
N PRO A 181 -8.36 -1.89 -3.70
CA PRO A 181 -8.54 -1.01 -4.85
C PRO A 181 -8.70 0.46 -4.43
N ALA A 182 -7.74 0.95 -3.66
CA ALA A 182 -7.70 2.28 -3.06
C ALA A 182 -6.45 3.06 -3.48
N PRO A 183 -6.57 4.37 -3.79
CA PRO A 183 -7.80 5.13 -3.98
C PRO A 183 -8.63 4.60 -5.17
N ALA A 184 -9.95 4.80 -5.11
CA ALA A 184 -10.84 4.37 -6.18
C ALA A 184 -10.42 4.98 -7.52
N THR A 185 -10.17 4.13 -8.50
CA THR A 185 -9.82 4.49 -9.88
C THR A 185 -10.38 3.43 -10.81
N GLU A 186 -10.44 3.73 -12.09
CA GLU A 186 -10.87 2.75 -13.09
C GLU A 186 -9.92 1.52 -13.09
N LEU A 187 -10.50 0.35 -12.94
CA LEU A 187 -9.80 -0.93 -13.00
C LEU A 187 -10.14 -1.62 -14.32
N ASP A 188 -9.11 -2.08 -15.02
CA ASP A 188 -9.31 -2.88 -16.24
C ASP A 188 -9.55 -4.36 -15.91
N ASP A 189 -10.23 -5.04 -16.83
CA ASP A 189 -10.55 -6.45 -16.70
C ASP A 189 -9.29 -7.34 -16.61
N GLU A 190 -8.18 -6.90 -17.20
CA GLU A 190 -6.92 -7.62 -17.13
C GLU A 190 -6.45 -7.73 -15.67
N LEU A 191 -6.30 -6.59 -14.96
CA LEU A 191 -5.86 -6.61 -13.57
C LEU A 191 -6.85 -7.37 -12.68
N LEU A 192 -8.16 -7.17 -12.88
CA LEU A 192 -9.19 -7.87 -12.11
C LEU A 192 -9.10 -9.39 -12.28
N SER A 193 -8.81 -9.88 -13.48
CA SER A 193 -8.67 -11.33 -13.76
C SER A 193 -7.47 -11.96 -13.08
N LEU A 194 -6.44 -11.17 -12.71
CA LEU A 194 -5.22 -11.62 -12.06
C LEU A 194 -5.32 -11.64 -10.53
N VAL A 195 -6.31 -10.95 -9.96
CA VAL A 195 -6.49 -10.80 -8.51
C VAL A 195 -7.27 -11.98 -7.94
N SER A 196 -6.80 -12.51 -6.80
CA SER A 196 -7.48 -13.58 -6.07
C SER A 196 -8.52 -13.05 -5.08
N TYR A 197 -8.22 -11.92 -4.45
CA TYR A 197 -9.08 -11.27 -3.46
C TYR A 197 -9.11 -9.76 -3.68
N LEU A 198 -10.30 -9.18 -3.83
CA LEU A 198 -10.52 -7.75 -3.91
C LEU A 198 -11.10 -7.26 -2.58
N ILE A 199 -10.45 -6.29 -1.93
CA ILE A 199 -10.83 -5.82 -0.59
C ILE A 199 -11.07 -4.29 -0.64
N PRO A 200 -12.22 -3.83 -1.16
CA PRO A 200 -12.60 -2.43 -1.15
C PRO A 200 -13.16 -2.04 0.24
N ASN A 201 -13.05 -0.75 0.58
CA ASN A 201 -13.90 -0.18 1.62
C ASN A 201 -15.31 0.09 1.09
N GLU A 202 -16.21 0.58 1.97
CA GLU A 202 -17.62 0.82 1.62
C GLU A 202 -17.79 1.84 0.47
N GLN A 203 -17.01 2.93 0.47
CA GLN A 203 -17.07 3.95 -0.58
C GLN A 203 -16.46 3.46 -1.91
N GLU A 204 -15.37 2.73 -1.84
CA GLU A 204 -14.74 2.10 -2.99
C GLU A 204 -15.67 1.05 -3.61
N ALA A 205 -16.32 0.23 -2.77
CA ALA A 205 -17.30 -0.76 -3.24
C ALA A 205 -18.44 -0.09 -4.02
N VAL A 206 -18.98 1.04 -3.54
CA VAL A 206 -19.99 1.81 -4.26
C VAL A 206 -19.47 2.29 -5.62
N SER A 207 -18.21 2.77 -5.69
CA SER A 207 -17.61 3.23 -6.94
C SER A 207 -17.43 2.10 -7.96
N TYR A 208 -17.25 0.85 -7.50
CA TYR A 208 -17.06 -0.33 -8.36
C TYR A 208 -18.34 -1.10 -8.67
N THR A 209 -19.45 -0.87 -7.96
CA THR A 209 -20.74 -1.57 -8.22
C THR A 209 -21.37 -1.21 -9.55
N HIS A 210 -20.90 -0.17 -10.24
CA HIS A 210 -21.28 0.13 -11.62
C HIS A 210 -20.48 -0.66 -12.67
N LEU A 211 -19.42 -1.34 -12.27
CA LEU A 211 -18.71 -2.30 -13.09
C LEU A 211 -19.49 -3.63 -13.00
N THR A 212 -20.21 -3.97 -14.07
CA THR A 212 -20.82 -5.30 -14.18
C THR A 212 -19.71 -6.35 -14.16
N LEU A 213 -19.54 -7.03 -13.03
CA LEU A 213 -18.72 -8.24 -13.00
C LEU A 213 -19.30 -9.24 -14.00
N PRO A 214 -18.48 -9.86 -14.88
CA PRO A 214 -18.97 -10.91 -15.74
C PRO A 214 -19.56 -12.01 -14.84
N THR A 215 -20.86 -12.21 -14.93
CA THR A 215 -21.51 -13.36 -14.32
C THR A 215 -21.13 -14.60 -15.14
N THR A 216 -20.26 -15.42 -14.58
CA THR A 216 -19.99 -16.78 -15.08
C THR A 216 -21.16 -17.69 -14.76
#